data_05b7f1e685d35c05075ef5e39d126d10
#
_entry.id   05b7f1e685d35c05075ef5e39d126d10
#
_cell.length_a   1.000
_cell.length_b   1.000
_cell.length_c   1.000
_cell.angle_alpha   90.00
_cell.angle_beta   90.00
_cell.angle_gamma   90.00
#
_symmetry.space_group_name_H-M   'P 1'
#
loop_
_entity.id
_entity.type
_entity.pdbx_description
1 polymer ?
#
loop_
_entity_poly.entity_id
_entity_poly.type
_entity_poly.pdbx_seq_one_letter_code
_entity_poly.pdbx_strand_id
1 'polypeptide(L)'
;IGSVLTVRDLGQPNAAESLYVLLRDGVQRVSPFVASLLRSANSFGDVAPIQVAPDKLAPIPVVEKLPVSFYPATRLRLVDTAVNATTCLAWSKGATDRAAEITILSGQGLPIPLGSADNRLVKLPKGVHDPESVEADQVYIAPGATNLVMTTSAAPAASSREAMWWISDQGVRFGIELSDDAFRALGVSPDRSQQAPWPLIRAFAPGPALTRADALVQHDSLAPVGGAEALPTRSPGS
;
A
#
# COMPACT_ATOMS: atom_id res chain seq x y z
N ILE A 1 -39.62 5.11 -8.29
CA ILE A 1 -38.41 5.81 -7.84
C ILE A 1 -37.54 4.79 -7.12
N GLY A 2 -36.21 4.77 -7.38
CA GLY A 2 -35.29 3.80 -6.78
C GLY A 2 -35.12 2.50 -7.56
N SER A 3 -35.95 2.22 -8.56
CA SER A 3 -35.80 1.04 -9.41
C SER A 3 -34.53 1.11 -10.25
N VAL A 4 -33.85 -0.03 -10.36
CA VAL A 4 -32.65 -0.14 -11.19
C VAL A 4 -33.05 -0.59 -12.59
N LEU A 5 -32.63 0.17 -13.59
CA LEU A 5 -32.89 -0.05 -15.01
C LEU A 5 -31.62 -0.57 -15.69
N THR A 6 -31.75 -1.52 -16.58
CA THR A 6 -30.69 -1.97 -17.50
C THR A 6 -31.02 -1.54 -18.91
N VAL A 7 -30.06 -0.91 -19.57
CA VAL A 7 -30.13 -0.53 -20.96
C VAL A 7 -29.03 -1.21 -21.74
N ARG A 8 -29.42 -1.93 -22.77
CA ARG A 8 -28.51 -2.59 -23.71
C ARG A 8 -28.78 -2.04 -25.11
N ASP A 9 -27.71 -1.70 -25.82
CA ASP A 9 -27.83 -1.35 -27.23
C ASP A 9 -28.09 -2.64 -28.04
N LEU A 10 -29.28 -2.73 -28.62
CA LEU A 10 -29.70 -3.92 -29.40
C LEU A 10 -28.95 -4.06 -30.73
N GLY A 11 -28.24 -3.03 -31.16
CA GLY A 11 -27.44 -3.03 -32.40
C GLY A 11 -26.06 -3.69 -32.26
N GLN A 12 -25.61 -3.98 -31.03
CA GLN A 12 -24.30 -4.57 -30.78
C GLN A 12 -24.39 -5.76 -29.82
N PRO A 13 -24.15 -7.01 -30.27
CA PRO A 13 -24.29 -8.21 -29.44
C PRO A 13 -23.42 -8.21 -28.18
N ASN A 14 -22.29 -7.49 -28.22
CA ASN A 14 -21.33 -7.37 -27.11
C ASN A 14 -21.35 -5.97 -26.45
N ALA A 15 -22.38 -5.15 -26.66
CA ALA A 15 -22.48 -3.85 -26.01
C ALA A 15 -22.55 -4.01 -24.49
N ALA A 16 -21.74 -3.24 -23.78
CA ALA A 16 -21.74 -3.19 -22.32
C ALA A 16 -23.13 -2.70 -21.84
N GLU A 17 -23.68 -3.41 -20.88
CA GLU A 17 -24.92 -2.98 -20.21
C GLU A 17 -24.67 -1.70 -19.42
N SER A 18 -25.52 -0.71 -19.64
CA SER A 18 -25.54 0.52 -18.83
C SER A 18 -26.65 0.40 -17.78
N LEU A 19 -26.29 0.69 -16.52
CA LEU A 19 -27.19 0.62 -15.39
C LEU A 19 -27.57 2.02 -14.93
N TYR A 20 -28.85 2.23 -14.69
CA TYR A 20 -29.41 3.50 -14.23
C TYR A 20 -30.33 3.25 -13.04
N VAL A 21 -30.40 4.23 -12.15
CA VAL A 21 -31.43 4.30 -11.11
C VAL A 21 -32.45 5.36 -11.49
N LEU A 22 -33.76 5.04 -11.35
CA LEU A 22 -34.86 5.96 -11.60
C LEU A 22 -35.06 6.87 -10.40
N LEU A 23 -34.89 8.15 -10.60
CA LEU A 23 -35.12 9.21 -9.61
C LEU A 23 -36.38 10.01 -9.95
N ARG A 24 -36.74 10.93 -9.07
CA ARG A 24 -37.91 11.77 -9.28
C ARG A 24 -37.75 12.72 -10.50
N ASP A 25 -36.56 13.20 -10.69
CA ASP A 25 -36.24 14.25 -11.68
C ASP A 25 -35.55 13.69 -12.94
N GLY A 26 -35.38 12.38 -13.03
CA GLY A 26 -34.69 11.76 -14.15
C GLY A 26 -34.06 10.41 -13.80
N VAL A 27 -33.04 10.04 -14.53
CA VAL A 27 -32.26 8.83 -14.27
C VAL A 27 -30.80 9.20 -14.02
N GLN A 28 -30.16 8.43 -13.13
CA GLN A 28 -28.72 8.56 -12.88
C GLN A 28 -28.00 7.28 -13.24
N ARG A 29 -26.91 7.41 -14.01
CA ARG A 29 -26.04 6.26 -14.29
C ARG A 29 -25.35 5.80 -13.03
N VAL A 30 -25.32 4.48 -12.80
CA VAL A 30 -24.71 3.88 -11.62
C VAL A 30 -23.80 2.73 -12.01
N SER A 31 -22.80 2.44 -11.16
CA SER A 31 -21.94 1.28 -11.35
C SER A 31 -22.68 -0.04 -11.04
N PRO A 32 -22.21 -1.18 -11.54
CA PRO A 32 -22.74 -2.50 -11.17
C PRO A 32 -22.74 -2.76 -9.67
N PHE A 33 -21.77 -2.22 -8.95
CA PHE A 33 -21.72 -2.31 -7.49
C PHE A 33 -22.86 -1.52 -6.85
N VAL A 34 -23.05 -0.26 -7.22
CA VAL A 34 -24.12 0.60 -6.70
C VAL A 34 -25.49 0.05 -7.05
N ALA A 35 -25.69 -0.43 -8.28
CA ALA A 35 -26.92 -1.08 -8.69
C ALA A 35 -27.25 -2.30 -7.83
N SER A 36 -26.24 -3.12 -7.51
CA SER A 36 -26.39 -4.26 -6.59
C SER A 36 -26.74 -3.82 -5.18
N LEU A 37 -26.08 -2.77 -4.67
CA LEU A 37 -26.31 -2.22 -3.33
C LEU A 37 -27.74 -1.69 -3.18
N LEU A 38 -28.20 -0.88 -4.15
CA LEU A 38 -29.56 -0.33 -4.17
C LEU A 38 -30.61 -1.45 -4.16
N ARG A 39 -30.41 -2.48 -4.96
CA ARG A 39 -31.32 -3.63 -5.01
C ARG A 39 -31.30 -4.47 -3.73
N SER A 40 -30.14 -4.61 -3.09
CA SER A 40 -30.03 -5.31 -1.80
C SER A 40 -30.72 -4.54 -0.67
N ALA A 41 -30.69 -3.21 -0.74
CA ALA A 41 -31.38 -2.37 0.25
C ALA A 41 -32.91 -2.40 0.07
N ASN A 42 -33.40 -2.34 -1.16
CA ASN A 42 -34.82 -2.42 -1.47
C ASN A 42 -35.03 -2.78 -2.95
N SER A 43 -35.44 -4.00 -3.21
CA SER A 43 -35.72 -4.49 -4.56
C SER A 43 -37.18 -4.23 -5.01
N PHE A 44 -38.06 -3.75 -4.12
CA PHE A 44 -39.50 -3.61 -4.39
C PHE A 44 -40.14 -4.89 -4.94
N GLY A 45 -39.57 -6.06 -4.64
CA GLY A 45 -40.05 -7.35 -5.15
C GLY A 45 -39.45 -7.76 -6.48
N ASP A 46 -38.64 -6.89 -7.15
CA ASP A 46 -38.02 -7.21 -8.43
C ASP A 46 -36.83 -8.14 -8.27
N VAL A 47 -36.85 -9.26 -8.97
CA VAL A 47 -35.77 -10.26 -8.95
C VAL A 47 -34.58 -9.82 -9.81
N ALA A 48 -34.80 -9.02 -10.85
CA ALA A 48 -33.78 -8.54 -11.78
C ALA A 48 -33.95 -7.05 -12.08
N PRO A 49 -32.91 -6.33 -12.55
CA PRO A 49 -33.08 -4.99 -13.07
C PRO A 49 -34.07 -4.96 -14.21
N ILE A 50 -34.87 -3.89 -14.28
CA ILE A 50 -35.87 -3.73 -15.33
C ILE A 50 -35.14 -3.40 -16.62
N GLN A 51 -35.33 -4.21 -17.65
CA GLN A 51 -34.72 -3.97 -18.96
C GLN A 51 -35.54 -2.91 -19.71
N VAL A 52 -34.85 -1.86 -20.17
CA VAL A 52 -35.46 -0.76 -20.88
C VAL A 52 -34.74 -0.54 -22.21
N ALA A 53 -35.51 -0.35 -23.27
CA ALA A 53 -34.95 -0.05 -24.57
C ALA A 53 -34.38 1.41 -24.60
N PRO A 54 -33.30 1.66 -25.34
CA PRO A 54 -32.65 2.98 -25.37
C PRO A 54 -33.59 4.13 -25.77
N ASP A 55 -34.52 3.90 -26.67
CA ASP A 55 -35.52 4.87 -27.13
C ASP A 55 -36.47 5.34 -26.01
N LYS A 56 -36.76 4.48 -25.05
CA LYS A 56 -37.57 4.82 -23.87
C LYS A 56 -36.81 5.63 -22.82
N LEU A 57 -35.49 5.49 -22.80
CA LEU A 57 -34.67 6.26 -21.88
C LEU A 57 -34.30 7.64 -22.45
N ALA A 58 -34.17 7.75 -23.78
CA ALA A 58 -33.72 8.96 -24.43
C ALA A 58 -34.48 10.28 -24.07
N PRO A 59 -35.80 10.26 -23.84
CA PRO A 59 -36.52 11.47 -23.42
C PRO A 59 -36.38 11.82 -21.91
N ILE A 60 -35.75 10.92 -21.09
CA ILE A 60 -35.63 11.12 -19.67
C ILE A 60 -34.31 11.81 -19.34
N PRO A 61 -34.31 12.94 -18.60
CA PRO A 61 -33.09 13.63 -18.22
C PRO A 61 -32.11 12.73 -17.46
N VAL A 62 -30.84 12.81 -17.78
CA VAL A 62 -29.76 12.22 -16.97
C VAL A 62 -29.35 13.24 -15.93
N VAL A 63 -29.39 12.85 -14.66
CA VAL A 63 -29.10 13.72 -13.51
C VAL A 63 -28.03 13.11 -12.62
N GLU A 64 -27.34 13.94 -11.86
CA GLU A 64 -26.36 13.51 -10.84
C GLU A 64 -26.82 14.03 -9.47
N LYS A 65 -27.63 13.23 -8.77
CA LYS A 65 -28.22 13.57 -7.47
C LYS A 65 -27.67 12.72 -6.33
N LEU A 66 -27.33 11.48 -6.62
CA LEU A 66 -26.76 10.55 -5.62
C LEU A 66 -25.25 10.66 -5.61
N PRO A 67 -24.62 10.89 -4.44
CA PRO A 67 -23.16 10.93 -4.32
C PRO A 67 -22.59 9.51 -4.32
N VAL A 68 -22.55 8.86 -5.48
CA VAL A 68 -22.16 7.45 -5.63
C VAL A 68 -20.77 7.25 -6.25
N SER A 69 -20.06 8.33 -6.56
CA SER A 69 -18.76 8.28 -7.24
C SER A 69 -17.64 7.64 -6.41
N PHE A 70 -17.78 7.60 -5.09
CA PHE A 70 -16.80 6.97 -4.20
C PHE A 70 -16.95 5.44 -4.09
N TYR A 71 -18.05 4.87 -4.60
CA TYR A 71 -18.22 3.42 -4.62
C TYR A 71 -17.44 2.76 -5.76
N PRO A 72 -17.04 1.49 -5.61
CA PRO A 72 -16.37 0.73 -6.66
C PRO A 72 -17.16 0.69 -7.97
N ALA A 73 -16.46 0.68 -9.10
CA ALA A 73 -17.09 0.55 -10.42
C ALA A 73 -17.66 -0.85 -10.67
N THR A 74 -17.02 -1.88 -10.09
CA THR A 74 -17.40 -3.28 -10.26
C THR A 74 -17.83 -3.90 -8.95
N ARG A 75 -18.56 -5.01 -9.01
CA ARG A 75 -18.90 -5.79 -7.81
C ARG A 75 -17.64 -6.26 -7.11
N LEU A 76 -17.60 -6.09 -5.80
CA LEU A 76 -16.55 -6.67 -4.97
C LEU A 76 -16.74 -8.18 -4.90
N ARG A 77 -15.61 -8.89 -5.01
CA ARG A 77 -15.56 -10.33 -4.75
C ARG A 77 -14.90 -10.54 -3.38
N LEU A 78 -15.61 -11.19 -2.49
CA LEU A 78 -15.03 -11.59 -1.21
C LEU A 78 -13.93 -12.62 -1.45
N VAL A 79 -12.81 -12.41 -0.78
CA VAL A 79 -11.68 -13.34 -0.79
C VAL A 79 -11.93 -14.35 0.34
N ASP A 80 -11.91 -15.63 -0.01
CA ASP A 80 -11.93 -16.69 0.99
C ASP A 80 -10.57 -16.76 1.68
N THR A 81 -10.53 -16.34 2.94
CA THR A 81 -9.30 -16.29 3.75
C THR A 81 -8.83 -17.70 4.18
N ALA A 82 -9.68 -18.71 4.11
CA ALA A 82 -9.26 -20.09 4.35
C ALA A 82 -8.40 -20.64 3.19
N VAL A 83 -8.67 -20.16 1.96
CA VAL A 83 -7.90 -20.53 0.77
C VAL A 83 -6.75 -19.54 0.51
N ASN A 84 -7.01 -18.24 0.72
CA ASN A 84 -6.05 -17.16 0.46
C ASN A 84 -5.65 -16.51 1.79
N ALA A 85 -4.84 -17.22 2.56
CA ALA A 85 -4.46 -16.83 3.92
C ALA A 85 -3.51 -15.62 3.98
N THR A 86 -2.88 -15.26 2.86
CA THR A 86 -1.93 -14.15 2.80
C THR A 86 -2.55 -12.93 2.15
N THR A 87 -2.47 -11.79 2.82
CA THR A 87 -2.85 -10.48 2.26
C THR A 87 -1.66 -9.55 2.33
N CYS A 88 -1.34 -8.89 1.21
CA CYS A 88 -0.22 -7.98 1.09
C CYS A 88 -0.68 -6.61 0.61
N LEU A 89 -0.08 -5.57 1.16
CA LEU A 89 -0.13 -4.21 0.62
C LEU A 89 1.14 -3.97 -0.20
N ALA A 90 1.00 -3.75 -1.49
CA ALA A 90 2.10 -3.32 -2.34
C ALA A 90 2.05 -1.80 -2.52
N TRP A 91 3.19 -1.16 -2.33
CA TRP A 91 3.40 0.27 -2.54
C TRP A 91 4.55 0.47 -3.51
N SER A 92 4.33 1.24 -4.56
CA SER A 92 5.37 1.60 -5.53
C SER A 92 5.36 3.11 -5.79
N LYS A 93 6.50 3.77 -5.56
CA LYS A 93 6.69 5.18 -5.88
C LYS A 93 8.17 5.47 -6.07
N GLY A 94 8.59 5.74 -7.29
CA GLY A 94 9.95 6.18 -7.61
C GLY A 94 10.20 7.65 -7.25
N ALA A 95 11.44 8.10 -7.39
CA ALA A 95 11.84 9.46 -7.03
C ALA A 95 11.09 10.57 -7.78
N THR A 96 10.68 10.30 -9.02
CA THR A 96 10.03 11.26 -9.91
C THR A 96 8.52 11.06 -10.06
N ASP A 97 7.97 10.01 -9.45
CA ASP A 97 6.55 9.69 -9.58
C ASP A 97 5.69 10.70 -8.83
N ARG A 98 4.64 11.17 -9.51
CA ARG A 98 3.68 12.12 -8.94
C ARG A 98 2.76 11.49 -7.91
N ALA A 99 2.47 10.19 -8.06
CA ALA A 99 1.63 9.45 -7.15
C ALA A 99 2.14 8.03 -6.98
N ALA A 100 1.88 7.45 -5.82
CA ALA A 100 2.15 6.05 -5.56
C ALA A 100 1.08 5.17 -6.23
N GLU A 101 1.52 4.02 -6.71
CA GLU A 101 0.64 2.90 -7.02
C GLU A 101 0.48 2.05 -5.76
N ILE A 102 -0.78 1.79 -5.39
CA ILE A 102 -1.13 0.97 -4.24
C ILE A 102 -1.95 -0.22 -4.73
N THR A 103 -1.49 -1.42 -4.43
CA THR A 103 -2.18 -2.66 -4.80
C THR A 103 -2.36 -3.55 -3.59
N ILE A 104 -3.56 -4.10 -3.43
CA ILE A 104 -3.83 -5.16 -2.45
C ILE A 104 -3.75 -6.49 -3.17
N LEU A 105 -2.88 -7.36 -2.69
CA LEU A 105 -2.71 -8.72 -3.18
C LEU A 105 -3.26 -9.70 -2.15
N SER A 106 -3.92 -10.76 -2.62
CA SER A 106 -4.36 -11.85 -1.77
C SER A 106 -4.05 -13.18 -2.45
N GLY A 107 -3.51 -14.14 -1.68
CA GLY A 107 -3.09 -15.42 -2.22
C GLY A 107 -2.76 -16.44 -1.14
N GLN A 108 -2.27 -17.60 -1.56
CA GLN A 108 -1.92 -18.70 -0.66
C GLN A 108 -0.58 -18.51 0.06
N GLY A 109 0.28 -17.64 -0.45
CA GLY A 109 1.62 -17.41 0.09
C GLY A 109 2.16 -16.02 -0.21
N LEU A 110 3.36 -15.75 0.24
CA LEU A 110 4.04 -14.48 0.00
C LEU A 110 4.39 -14.30 -1.48
N PRO A 111 4.28 -13.08 -2.05
CA PRO A 111 4.60 -12.79 -3.44
C PRO A 111 6.13 -12.64 -3.66
N ILE A 112 6.89 -13.63 -3.18
CA ILE A 112 8.34 -13.69 -3.37
C ILE A 112 8.71 -14.85 -4.27
N PRO A 113 9.77 -14.72 -5.12
CA PRO A 113 10.23 -15.81 -5.96
C PRO A 113 10.63 -17.01 -5.09
N LEU A 114 9.99 -18.15 -5.30
CA LEU A 114 10.33 -19.40 -4.62
C LEU A 114 11.41 -20.12 -5.45
N GLY A 115 12.37 -20.76 -4.74
CA GLY A 115 13.29 -21.72 -5.36
C GLY A 115 14.67 -21.20 -5.75
N SER A 116 15.05 -19.97 -5.42
CA SER A 116 16.43 -19.49 -5.53
C SER A 116 17.13 -19.61 -4.16
N ALA A 117 18.38 -20.08 -4.17
CA ALA A 117 19.21 -20.15 -2.95
C ALA A 117 19.50 -18.77 -2.35
N ASP A 118 19.33 -17.70 -3.18
CA ASP A 118 19.58 -16.32 -2.80
C ASP A 118 18.35 -15.66 -2.15
N ASN A 119 17.19 -16.32 -2.17
CA ASN A 119 15.96 -15.81 -1.59
C ASN A 119 15.88 -16.12 -0.08
N ARG A 120 16.57 -15.32 0.71
CA ARG A 120 16.59 -15.47 2.17
C ARG A 120 15.58 -14.54 2.81
N LEU A 121 14.68 -15.13 3.61
CA LEU A 121 13.92 -14.39 4.61
C LEU A 121 14.81 -14.16 5.82
N VAL A 122 15.08 -12.91 6.14
CA VAL A 122 15.85 -12.51 7.32
C VAL A 122 14.89 -12.27 8.47
N LYS A 123 15.12 -12.94 9.60
CA LYS A 123 14.37 -12.67 10.83
C LYS A 123 14.89 -11.38 11.44
N LEU A 124 13.96 -10.45 11.73
CA LEU A 124 14.31 -9.24 12.45
C LEU A 124 14.28 -9.50 13.96
N PRO A 125 15.24 -8.95 14.72
CA PRO A 125 15.17 -8.99 16.17
C PRO A 125 13.98 -8.14 16.61
N LYS A 126 12.97 -8.74 17.22
CA LYS A 126 11.96 -7.98 17.95
C LYS A 126 12.61 -7.42 19.20
N GLY A 127 12.31 -6.17 19.51
CA GLY A 127 12.80 -5.53 20.74
C GLY A 127 12.46 -6.41 21.95
N VAL A 128 13.45 -6.71 22.77
CA VAL A 128 13.32 -7.60 23.94
C VAL A 128 12.26 -7.09 24.93
N HIS A 129 11.89 -5.81 24.82
CA HIS A 129 10.98 -5.12 25.74
C HIS A 129 9.61 -4.79 25.17
N ASP A 130 9.36 -5.05 23.88
CA ASP A 130 8.08 -4.75 23.26
C ASP A 130 7.67 -5.85 22.27
N PRO A 131 6.98 -6.91 22.76
CA PRO A 131 6.46 -7.97 21.90
C PRO A 131 5.37 -7.49 20.93
N GLU A 132 4.80 -6.30 21.15
CA GLU A 132 3.85 -5.64 20.25
C GLU A 132 4.50 -4.62 19.32
N SER A 133 5.82 -4.67 19.20
CA SER A 133 6.60 -3.84 18.30
C SER A 133 6.04 -3.89 16.87
N VAL A 134 6.04 -2.72 16.22
CA VAL A 134 5.56 -2.56 14.84
C VAL A 134 6.53 -3.09 13.79
N GLU A 135 7.67 -3.61 14.22
CA GLU A 135 8.65 -4.21 13.33
C GLU A 135 8.13 -5.53 12.76
N ALA A 136 8.51 -5.82 11.51
CA ALA A 136 8.17 -7.08 10.87
C ALA A 136 8.88 -8.25 11.53
N ASP A 137 8.26 -9.43 11.52
CA ASP A 137 8.92 -10.66 11.99
C ASP A 137 10.08 -11.07 11.07
N GLN A 138 9.89 -10.84 9.77
CA GLN A 138 10.84 -11.22 8.74
C GLN A 138 10.81 -10.20 7.61
N VAL A 139 11.93 -10.08 6.93
CA VAL A 139 12.08 -9.23 5.74
C VAL A 139 12.73 -10.01 4.61
N TYR A 140 12.34 -9.70 3.40
CA TYR A 140 12.98 -10.16 2.18
C TYR A 140 13.45 -8.95 1.38
N ILE A 141 14.74 -8.86 1.12
CA ILE A 141 15.33 -7.87 0.23
C ILE A 141 15.82 -8.61 -1.02
N ALA A 142 15.23 -8.28 -2.17
CA ALA A 142 15.62 -8.90 -3.43
C ALA A 142 17.07 -8.52 -3.79
N PRO A 143 17.86 -9.44 -4.34
CA PRO A 143 19.19 -9.12 -4.87
C PRO A 143 19.12 -7.97 -5.87
N GLY A 144 19.97 -6.95 -5.70
CA GLY A 144 19.98 -5.76 -6.55
C GLY A 144 18.84 -4.76 -6.32
N ALA A 145 18.06 -4.93 -5.25
CA ALA A 145 17.05 -3.94 -4.87
C ALA A 145 17.69 -2.58 -4.53
N THR A 146 16.95 -1.51 -4.81
CA THR A 146 17.35 -0.16 -4.38
C THR A 146 17.14 -0.03 -2.88
N ASN A 147 18.23 0.16 -2.15
CA ASN A 147 18.22 0.23 -0.68
C ASN A 147 18.00 1.64 -0.14
N LEU A 148 17.92 2.64 -1.01
CA LEU A 148 17.76 4.03 -0.63
C LEU A 148 16.29 4.43 -0.69
N VAL A 149 15.75 4.87 0.44
CA VAL A 149 14.33 5.18 0.59
C VAL A 149 14.15 6.58 1.20
N MET A 150 13.31 7.38 0.58
CA MET A 150 12.87 8.69 1.07
C MET A 150 11.51 8.56 1.72
N THR A 151 11.38 9.04 2.96
CA THR A 151 10.08 9.08 3.64
C THR A 151 9.17 10.11 2.98
N THR A 152 7.93 9.69 2.72
CA THR A 152 6.84 10.55 2.24
C THR A 152 5.59 10.33 3.09
N SER A 153 4.60 11.20 2.93
CA SER A 153 3.28 10.99 3.53
C SER A 153 2.58 9.75 2.95
N ALA A 154 1.66 9.16 3.70
CA ALA A 154 0.87 8.01 3.28
C ALA A 154 -0.17 8.33 2.17
N ALA A 155 -0.43 9.60 1.88
CA ALA A 155 -1.28 9.97 0.76
C ALA A 155 -0.55 9.67 -0.57
N PRO A 156 -1.17 8.94 -1.53
CA PRO A 156 -0.49 8.54 -2.76
C PRO A 156 0.13 9.70 -3.54
N ALA A 157 -0.57 10.81 -3.65
CA ALA A 157 -0.12 12.01 -4.35
C ALA A 157 0.74 12.97 -3.50
N ALA A 158 1.18 12.55 -2.31
CA ALA A 158 2.03 13.37 -1.47
C ALA A 158 3.37 13.68 -2.15
N SER A 159 3.82 14.90 -2.04
CA SER A 159 5.12 15.37 -2.53
C SER A 159 6.13 15.62 -1.39
N SER A 160 5.76 15.33 -0.14
CA SER A 160 6.63 15.50 1.01
C SER A 160 7.86 14.59 0.92
N ARG A 161 9.00 15.13 1.33
CA ARG A 161 10.29 14.43 1.45
C ARG A 161 10.84 14.78 2.80
N GLU A 162 10.79 13.83 3.76
CA GLU A 162 11.01 14.15 5.18
C GLU A 162 12.34 13.64 5.69
N ALA A 163 12.69 12.38 5.40
CA ALA A 163 13.89 11.74 5.87
C ALA A 163 14.38 10.71 4.85
N MET A 164 15.68 10.48 4.81
CA MET A 164 16.29 9.49 3.94
C MET A 164 16.84 8.32 4.76
N TRP A 165 16.67 7.13 4.22
CA TRP A 165 17.04 5.88 4.86
C TRP A 165 17.81 4.98 3.92
N TRP A 166 18.81 4.33 4.46
CA TRP A 166 19.43 3.17 3.84
C TRP A 166 18.85 1.91 4.49
N ILE A 167 18.31 1.01 3.69
CA ILE A 167 17.83 -0.30 4.17
C ILE A 167 18.87 -1.34 3.81
N SER A 168 19.45 -2.01 4.80
CA SER A 168 20.42 -3.07 4.55
C SER A 168 19.74 -4.37 4.08
N ASP A 169 20.54 -5.28 3.54
CA ASP A 169 20.12 -6.65 3.20
C ASP A 169 19.68 -7.48 4.41
N GLN A 170 20.07 -7.05 5.61
CA GLN A 170 19.64 -7.63 6.90
C GLN A 170 18.35 -7.02 7.44
N GLY A 171 17.70 -6.13 6.70
CA GLY A 171 16.45 -5.51 7.12
C GLY A 171 16.60 -4.45 8.22
N VAL A 172 17.75 -3.82 8.31
CA VAL A 172 18.02 -2.71 9.22
C VAL A 172 17.91 -1.39 8.46
N ARG A 173 17.18 -0.41 9.02
CA ARG A 173 17.08 0.95 8.49
C ARG A 173 18.09 1.87 9.17
N PHE A 174 18.87 2.56 8.37
CA PHE A 174 19.85 3.55 8.83
C PHE A 174 19.41 4.94 8.34
N GLY A 175 19.23 5.89 9.26
CA GLY A 175 18.94 7.28 8.89
C GLY A 175 20.14 7.92 8.20
N ILE A 176 19.92 8.64 7.11
CA ILE A 176 20.96 9.41 6.41
C ILE A 176 20.70 10.90 6.64
N GLU A 177 21.72 11.63 7.03
CA GLU A 177 21.66 13.09 7.11
C GLU A 177 21.37 13.70 5.74
N LEU A 178 20.40 14.60 5.64
CA LEU A 178 20.03 15.29 4.42
C LEU A 178 21.00 16.45 4.13
N SER A 179 22.22 16.10 3.78
CA SER A 179 23.26 17.07 3.41
C SER A 179 24.07 16.60 2.19
N ASP A 180 24.52 17.52 1.37
CA ASP A 180 25.33 17.21 0.17
C ASP A 180 26.64 16.51 0.57
N ASP A 181 27.19 16.81 1.74
CA ASP A 181 28.40 16.18 2.25
C ASP A 181 28.15 14.72 2.62
N ALA A 182 27.04 14.41 3.29
CA ALA A 182 26.65 13.04 3.61
C ALA A 182 26.38 12.24 2.32
N PHE A 183 25.67 12.80 1.36
CA PHE A 183 25.40 12.13 0.07
C PHE A 183 26.67 11.83 -0.70
N ARG A 184 27.61 12.79 -0.73
CA ARG A 184 28.91 12.61 -1.40
C ARG A 184 29.77 11.58 -0.68
N ALA A 185 29.80 11.60 0.65
CA ALA A 185 30.58 10.66 1.45
C ALA A 185 30.07 9.22 1.32
N LEU A 186 28.75 9.03 1.26
CA LEU A 186 28.11 7.73 1.11
C LEU A 186 27.99 7.26 -0.35
N GLY A 187 28.27 8.14 -1.32
CA GLY A 187 28.11 7.83 -2.74
C GLY A 187 26.66 7.62 -3.16
N VAL A 188 25.71 8.22 -2.45
CA VAL A 188 24.27 8.09 -2.71
C VAL A 188 23.70 9.33 -3.39
N SER A 189 22.61 9.14 -4.15
CA SER A 189 21.89 10.24 -4.80
C SER A 189 20.41 10.18 -4.43
N PRO A 190 19.82 11.28 -3.91
CA PRO A 190 18.40 11.34 -3.62
C PRO A 190 17.50 11.01 -4.81
N ASP A 191 17.93 11.32 -6.02
CA ASP A 191 17.17 11.08 -7.25
C ASP A 191 17.01 9.59 -7.59
N ARG A 192 17.78 8.73 -6.94
CA ARG A 192 17.69 7.27 -7.08
C ARG A 192 16.91 6.61 -5.95
N SER A 193 16.37 7.40 -5.00
CA SER A 193 15.60 6.85 -3.88
C SER A 193 14.21 6.40 -4.34
N GLN A 194 13.71 5.34 -3.72
CA GLN A 194 12.29 5.03 -3.71
C GLN A 194 11.61 5.90 -2.66
N GLN A 195 10.32 6.18 -2.85
CA GLN A 195 9.55 6.92 -1.84
C GLN A 195 8.59 5.96 -1.13
N ALA A 196 8.60 5.95 0.19
CA ALA A 196 7.70 5.12 0.98
C ALA A 196 7.19 5.87 2.22
N PRO A 197 5.96 5.63 2.68
CA PRO A 197 5.44 6.22 3.89
C PRO A 197 6.07 5.60 5.14
N TRP A 198 6.18 6.39 6.19
CA TRP A 198 6.75 5.96 7.46
C TRP A 198 6.20 4.63 8.01
N PRO A 199 4.90 4.31 7.92
CA PRO A 199 4.39 3.01 8.36
C PRO A 199 5.04 1.78 7.71
N LEU A 200 5.57 1.90 6.48
CA LEU A 200 6.32 0.83 5.84
C LEU A 200 7.79 0.81 6.30
N ILE A 201 8.41 1.98 6.42
CA ILE A 201 9.83 2.10 6.81
C ILE A 201 10.03 1.67 8.26
N ARG A 202 9.11 2.00 9.16
CA ARG A 202 9.20 1.62 10.57
C ARG A 202 9.14 0.11 10.81
N ALA A 203 8.67 -0.67 9.84
CA ALA A 203 8.65 -2.13 9.93
C ALA A 203 10.05 -2.77 9.87
N PHE A 204 11.07 -2.04 9.40
CA PHE A 204 12.46 -2.46 9.46
C PHE A 204 13.08 -2.17 10.82
N ALA A 205 14.02 -3.03 11.24
CA ALA A 205 14.73 -2.83 12.51
C ALA A 205 15.53 -1.51 12.51
N PRO A 206 15.55 -0.72 13.59
CA PRO A 206 16.30 0.50 13.66
C PRO A 206 17.82 0.24 13.78
N GLY A 207 18.61 0.96 13.02
CA GLY A 207 20.06 1.05 13.14
C GLY A 207 20.50 2.44 13.55
N PRO A 208 21.79 2.65 13.83
CA PRO A 208 22.35 3.96 14.08
C PRO A 208 22.22 4.87 12.86
N ALA A 209 22.21 6.18 13.06
CA ALA A 209 22.22 7.12 11.95
C ALA A 209 23.56 7.09 11.23
N LEU A 210 23.55 7.24 9.91
CA LEU A 210 24.76 7.38 9.09
C LEU A 210 25.16 8.85 9.06
N THR A 211 25.60 9.36 10.20
CA THR A 211 26.17 10.71 10.36
C THR A 211 27.68 10.60 10.55
N ARG A 212 28.37 11.71 10.33
CA ARG A 212 29.80 11.77 10.60
C ARG A 212 30.11 11.54 12.10
N ALA A 213 29.24 12.02 12.99
CA ALA A 213 29.39 11.85 14.42
C ALA A 213 29.27 10.38 14.82
N ASP A 214 28.24 9.70 14.31
CA ASP A 214 28.04 8.28 14.60
C ASP A 214 29.10 7.38 13.98
N ALA A 215 29.65 7.75 12.82
CA ALA A 215 30.76 7.01 12.19
C ALA A 215 32.08 7.07 12.98
N LEU A 216 32.22 8.06 13.86
CA LEU A 216 33.37 8.17 14.75
C LEU A 216 33.23 7.38 16.06
N VAL A 217 32.04 6.86 16.33
CA VAL A 217 31.77 5.98 17.48
C VAL A 217 31.92 4.53 17.02
N GLN A 218 32.83 3.77 17.65
CA GLN A 218 32.95 2.35 17.38
C GLN A 218 31.75 1.60 17.98
N HIS A 219 31.01 0.89 17.13
CA HIS A 219 29.96 -0.02 17.53
C HIS A 219 30.36 -1.45 17.20
N ASP A 220 30.51 -2.27 18.21
CA ASP A 220 30.80 -3.71 18.02
C ASP A 220 29.56 -4.52 17.61
N SER A 221 28.38 -3.93 17.76
CA SER A 221 27.08 -4.53 17.39
C SER A 221 26.03 -3.46 17.18
N LEU A 222 24.90 -3.84 16.55
CA LEU A 222 23.69 -3.00 16.55
C LEU A 222 23.27 -2.70 17.98
N ALA A 223 23.20 -1.43 18.34
CA ALA A 223 22.73 -1.03 19.67
C ALA A 223 21.31 -1.57 19.88
N PRO A 224 21.05 -2.29 20.97
CA PRO A 224 19.69 -2.70 21.29
C PRO A 224 18.83 -1.43 21.47
N VAL A 225 17.62 -1.49 20.94
CA VAL A 225 16.63 -0.43 21.09
C VAL A 225 16.26 -0.35 22.57
N GLY A 226 16.75 0.66 23.27
CA GLY A 226 16.47 0.86 24.69
C GLY A 226 17.67 0.64 25.59
N GLY A 227 18.51 1.67 25.73
CA GLY A 227 19.55 1.79 26.77
C GLY A 227 20.64 0.73 26.66
N ALA A 228 21.77 1.05 26.05
CA ALA A 228 22.96 0.20 26.12
C ALA A 228 23.36 0.06 27.60
N GLU A 229 23.24 -1.12 28.16
CA GLU A 229 23.88 -1.45 29.42
C GLU A 229 25.40 -1.41 29.19
N ALA A 230 26.10 -0.58 29.94
CA ALA A 230 27.55 -0.51 29.87
C ALA A 230 28.13 -1.89 30.25
N LEU A 231 28.97 -2.44 29.36
CA LEU A 231 29.71 -3.67 29.66
C LEU A 231 30.48 -3.49 30.99
N PRO A 232 30.42 -4.45 31.91
CA PRO A 232 31.16 -4.35 33.16
C PRO A 232 32.65 -4.24 32.83
N THR A 233 33.26 -3.13 33.16
CA THR A 233 34.69 -2.93 33.10
C THR A 233 35.34 -3.94 34.04
N ARG A 234 36.09 -4.91 33.49
CA ARG A 234 36.90 -5.83 34.27
C ARG A 234 37.97 -4.98 34.99
N SER A 235 37.85 -4.85 36.28
CA SER A 235 38.94 -4.29 37.10
C SER A 235 40.21 -5.14 36.90
N PRO A 236 41.35 -4.51 36.61
CA PRO A 236 42.61 -5.29 36.60
C PRO A 236 42.84 -5.83 38.01
N GLY A 237 42.88 -7.14 38.10
CA GLY A 237 43.06 -7.86 39.33
C GLY A 237 44.36 -7.51 40.01
N SER A 238 44.26 -7.28 41.30
CA SER A 238 45.37 -7.30 42.29
C SER A 238 45.97 -8.69 42.40
#